data_6580b8dd0e9faafd97ca9a0964e082bd
#
_entry.id   6580b8dd0e9faafd97ca9a0964e082bd
#
_cell.length_a   1.000
_cell.length_b   1.000
_cell.length_c   1.000
_cell.angle_alpha   90.00
_cell.angle_beta   90.00
_cell.angle_gamma   90.00
#
_symmetry.space_group_name_H-M   'P 1'
#
loop_
_entity.id
_entity.type
_entity.pdbx_description
1 polymer ?
#
loop_
_entity_poly.entity_id
_entity_poly.type
_entity_poly.pdbx_seq_one_letter_code
_entity_poly.pdbx_strand_id
1 'polypeptide(L)'
;MGPSDPDDDGRVDEAVVVGGGAAGLCLAHRLTGAGVGVTLVEAPDGPLRPAERTWCFWEAGTGEFEEAVVANWRRLRVRGPDGHVVESDPAPLRYRMVRSGAFERLVHSRLEASPTARVLRATAHEVRDAPDGAQVHCTTPDGRPLALRGRYVFDSRPVRATPPHRTLLLQHFRGWFVRTSAPVFDPEVADLMDFRVPQPRHGLAFGYVLPLAPDRALVEYTEFSRSPLTTSAYESALRHYTTKVLRLGPLTVESAEQGVIPMTDAVFPRRTGPAVFRIGAAGGATRPATGYTFAAVQRQSRAIAAALGRGRAIVPPPYGRRAMAMDAVLLRALDTGRVDGPRFFTDLFRRVPMDRVLRFLDDGSTPWEEFGIGLRTPVGPMLRTALELPFLSRRTTGRSEESPR
;
A
#
# COMPACT_ATOMS: atom_id res chain seq x y z
N MET A 1 -34.58 2.30 -30.21
CA MET A 1 -34.69 2.83 -28.85
C MET A 1 -35.01 1.64 -27.97
N GLY A 2 -33.97 1.03 -27.36
CA GLY A 2 -34.18 -0.04 -26.38
C GLY A 2 -34.83 0.54 -25.12
N PRO A 3 -35.51 -0.28 -24.29
CA PRO A 3 -36.08 0.18 -23.06
C PRO A 3 -34.99 0.79 -22.17
N SER A 4 -35.21 2.03 -21.71
CA SER A 4 -34.40 2.66 -20.67
C SER A 4 -34.47 1.77 -19.43
N ASP A 5 -33.30 1.37 -18.90
CA ASP A 5 -33.17 0.64 -17.66
C ASP A 5 -33.86 1.48 -16.56
N PRO A 6 -34.90 0.98 -15.84
CA PRO A 6 -35.71 1.76 -14.93
C PRO A 6 -34.92 2.32 -13.71
N ASP A 7 -33.65 1.92 -13.54
CA ASP A 7 -32.77 2.31 -12.42
C ASP A 7 -31.58 3.18 -12.87
N ASP A 8 -31.57 3.70 -14.11
CA ASP A 8 -30.62 4.72 -14.56
C ASP A 8 -31.09 6.08 -14.03
N ASP A 9 -30.30 6.74 -13.19
CA ASP A 9 -30.63 8.09 -12.68
C ASP A 9 -30.54 9.18 -13.77
N GLY A 10 -30.27 8.81 -15.02
CA GLY A 10 -30.19 9.67 -16.20
C GLY A 10 -29.05 10.68 -16.18
N ARG A 11 -28.26 10.70 -15.10
CA ARG A 11 -27.14 11.61 -14.90
C ARG A 11 -25.86 10.99 -15.45
N VAL A 12 -25.07 11.78 -16.15
CA VAL A 12 -23.70 11.43 -16.55
C VAL A 12 -22.74 12.24 -15.71
N ASP A 13 -22.06 11.58 -14.78
CA ASP A 13 -21.00 12.20 -13.97
C ASP A 13 -19.73 12.38 -14.81
N GLU A 14 -18.94 13.42 -14.54
CA GLU A 14 -17.66 13.59 -15.21
C GLU A 14 -16.67 12.46 -14.81
N ALA A 15 -16.70 12.08 -13.53
CA ALA A 15 -15.92 10.98 -13.00
C ALA A 15 -16.73 10.12 -12.01
N VAL A 16 -16.68 8.81 -12.16
CA VAL A 16 -17.12 7.84 -11.15
C VAL A 16 -15.90 7.15 -10.58
N VAL A 17 -15.73 7.20 -9.26
CA VAL A 17 -14.66 6.53 -8.53
C VAL A 17 -15.22 5.35 -7.77
N VAL A 18 -14.73 4.15 -8.04
CA VAL A 18 -15.21 2.91 -7.41
C VAL A 18 -14.24 2.45 -6.34
N GLY A 19 -14.72 2.38 -5.10
CA GLY A 19 -14.02 1.93 -3.90
C GLY A 19 -13.57 3.07 -2.98
N GLY A 20 -14.01 3.01 -1.72
CA GLY A 20 -13.72 3.98 -0.65
C GLY A 20 -12.43 3.71 0.14
N GLY A 21 -11.43 3.08 -0.49
CA GLY A 21 -10.09 2.93 0.11
C GLY A 21 -9.20 4.15 -0.15
N ALA A 22 -7.93 4.09 0.30
CA ALA A 22 -6.96 5.20 0.13
C ALA A 22 -6.95 5.80 -1.27
N ALA A 23 -6.97 4.97 -2.32
CA ALA A 23 -6.87 5.43 -3.70
C ALA A 23 -8.13 6.17 -4.17
N GLY A 24 -9.31 5.62 -3.88
CA GLY A 24 -10.57 6.25 -4.26
C GLY A 24 -10.82 7.54 -3.49
N LEU A 25 -10.61 7.54 -2.18
CA LEU A 25 -10.76 8.72 -1.33
C LEU A 25 -9.78 9.83 -1.73
N CYS A 26 -8.48 9.51 -1.92
CA CYS A 26 -7.50 10.49 -2.41
C CYS A 26 -7.90 11.09 -3.75
N LEU A 27 -8.39 10.26 -4.68
CA LEU A 27 -8.76 10.74 -6.00
C LEU A 27 -10.03 11.60 -5.94
N ALA A 28 -11.09 11.13 -5.28
CA ALA A 28 -12.34 11.87 -5.15
C ALA A 28 -12.10 13.27 -4.55
N HIS A 29 -11.34 13.34 -3.44
CA HIS A 29 -10.98 14.62 -2.82
C HIS A 29 -10.26 15.56 -3.80
N ARG A 30 -9.30 15.07 -4.58
CA ARG A 30 -8.53 15.93 -5.50
C ARG A 30 -9.30 16.31 -6.75
N LEU A 31 -10.24 15.48 -7.19
CA LEU A 31 -11.14 15.84 -8.30
C LEU A 31 -12.05 17.01 -7.91
N THR A 32 -12.60 16.99 -6.70
CA THR A 32 -13.40 18.12 -6.22
C THR A 32 -12.59 19.40 -6.11
N GLY A 33 -11.34 19.31 -5.61
CA GLY A 33 -10.41 20.44 -5.56
C GLY A 33 -10.00 20.99 -6.94
N ALA A 34 -10.12 20.17 -7.99
CA ALA A 34 -9.88 20.55 -9.38
C ALA A 34 -11.18 21.03 -10.08
N GLY A 35 -12.31 21.14 -9.38
CA GLY A 35 -13.61 21.53 -9.95
C GLY A 35 -14.29 20.45 -10.79
N VAL A 36 -13.82 19.19 -10.73
CA VAL A 36 -14.35 18.05 -11.48
C VAL A 36 -15.49 17.40 -10.67
N GLY A 37 -16.65 17.22 -11.30
CA GLY A 37 -17.77 16.49 -10.72
C GLY A 37 -17.45 15.01 -10.51
N VAL A 38 -17.63 14.51 -9.27
CA VAL A 38 -17.29 13.14 -8.93
C VAL A 38 -18.38 12.43 -8.11
N THR A 39 -18.70 11.20 -8.52
CA THR A 39 -19.44 10.26 -7.69
C THR A 39 -18.50 9.20 -7.16
N LEU A 40 -18.32 9.13 -5.83
CA LEU A 40 -17.60 8.07 -5.13
C LEU A 40 -18.57 6.96 -4.75
N VAL A 41 -18.31 5.75 -5.26
CA VAL A 41 -19.08 4.55 -4.93
C VAL A 41 -18.32 3.72 -3.91
N GLU A 42 -18.90 3.54 -2.75
CA GLU A 42 -18.30 2.77 -1.64
C GLU A 42 -19.19 1.60 -1.25
N ALA A 43 -18.56 0.45 -0.96
CA ALA A 43 -19.30 -0.66 -0.41
C ALA A 43 -19.96 -0.27 0.93
N PRO A 44 -21.21 -0.70 1.17
CA PRO A 44 -21.85 -0.55 2.47
C PRO A 44 -21.08 -1.34 3.54
N ASP A 45 -21.36 -1.06 4.82
CA ASP A 45 -20.77 -1.80 5.93
C ASP A 45 -21.08 -3.29 5.79
N GLY A 46 -20.05 -4.13 5.96
CA GLY A 46 -20.18 -5.57 5.75
C GLY A 46 -18.90 -6.23 5.23
N PRO A 47 -18.98 -7.46 4.72
CA PRO A 47 -17.81 -8.27 4.36
C PRO A 47 -16.90 -7.68 3.28
N LEU A 48 -17.45 -6.82 2.42
CA LEU A 48 -16.69 -6.16 1.35
C LEU A 48 -15.91 -4.94 1.85
N ARG A 49 -16.23 -4.42 3.03
CA ARG A 49 -15.52 -3.31 3.65
C ARG A 49 -14.39 -3.88 4.51
N PRO A 50 -13.13 -3.61 4.20
CA PRO A 50 -12.02 -4.13 5.00
C PRO A 50 -12.06 -3.54 6.41
N ALA A 51 -11.56 -4.31 7.38
CA ALA A 51 -11.28 -3.81 8.72
C ALA A 51 -10.34 -2.59 8.67
N GLU A 52 -10.30 -1.81 9.75
CA GLU A 52 -9.43 -0.65 9.86
C GLU A 52 -7.97 -1.03 9.56
N ARG A 53 -7.29 -0.22 8.78
CA ARG A 53 -5.93 -0.43 8.32
C ARG A 53 -5.03 0.72 8.73
N THR A 54 -3.75 0.41 8.89
CA THR A 54 -2.69 1.38 9.11
C THR A 54 -1.92 1.59 7.81
N TRP A 55 -1.72 2.87 7.44
CA TRP A 55 -0.87 3.26 6.33
C TRP A 55 0.26 4.12 6.84
N CYS A 56 1.49 3.65 6.62
CA CYS A 56 2.67 4.40 6.94
C CYS A 56 3.34 4.92 5.67
N PHE A 57 3.94 6.10 5.76
CA PHE A 57 4.64 6.78 4.68
C PHE A 57 5.57 7.83 5.24
N TRP A 58 6.36 8.44 4.41
CA TRP A 58 7.21 9.58 4.78
C TRP A 58 7.00 10.75 3.84
N GLU A 59 7.07 11.93 4.39
CA GLU A 59 7.04 13.18 3.64
C GLU A 59 7.76 14.30 4.39
N ALA A 60 8.11 15.39 3.68
CA ALA A 60 8.69 16.59 4.26
C ALA A 60 7.60 17.64 4.50
N GLY A 61 7.75 18.42 5.57
CA GLY A 61 6.83 19.51 5.89
C GLY A 61 5.43 19.05 6.28
N THR A 62 4.44 19.94 6.15
CA THR A 62 3.03 19.67 6.42
C THR A 62 2.38 19.06 5.19
N GLY A 63 1.77 17.88 5.33
CA GLY A 63 1.10 17.19 4.25
C GLY A 63 -0.36 17.61 4.08
N GLU A 64 -0.93 17.26 2.92
CA GLU A 64 -2.34 17.57 2.59
C GLU A 64 -3.35 16.90 3.53
N PHE A 65 -2.95 15.78 4.13
CA PHE A 65 -3.77 14.98 5.05
C PHE A 65 -3.21 14.97 6.48
N GLU A 66 -2.55 16.05 6.88
CA GLU A 66 -1.96 16.20 8.22
C GLU A 66 -2.96 15.91 9.34
N GLU A 67 -4.21 16.37 9.19
CA GLU A 67 -5.28 16.18 10.16
C GLU A 67 -5.67 14.70 10.39
N ALA A 68 -5.33 13.81 9.44
CA ALA A 68 -5.55 12.37 9.57
C ALA A 68 -4.33 11.62 10.13
N VAL A 69 -3.19 12.29 10.32
CA VAL A 69 -1.99 11.69 10.89
C VAL A 69 -2.21 11.45 12.37
N VAL A 70 -2.11 10.18 12.77
CA VAL A 70 -2.32 9.76 14.17
C VAL A 70 -1.02 9.63 14.96
N ALA A 71 0.10 9.46 14.26
CA ALA A 71 1.45 9.45 14.84
C ALA A 71 2.49 9.84 13.79
N ASN A 72 3.59 10.41 14.24
CA ASN A 72 4.77 10.70 13.42
C ASN A 72 6.04 10.50 14.23
N TRP A 73 7.12 10.03 13.56
CA TRP A 73 8.39 9.75 14.21
C TRP A 73 9.50 10.53 13.56
N ARG A 74 10.33 11.09 14.43
CA ARG A 74 11.49 11.89 14.05
C ARG A 74 12.68 11.00 13.75
N ARG A 75 12.83 9.88 14.47
CA ARG A 75 13.96 8.96 14.32
C ARG A 75 13.46 7.59 13.87
N LEU A 76 14.24 6.98 13.01
CA LEU A 76 13.98 5.66 12.46
C LEU A 76 15.10 4.71 12.84
N ARG A 77 14.75 3.48 13.17
CA ARG A 77 15.69 2.48 13.65
C ARG A 77 15.54 1.18 12.89
N VAL A 78 16.70 0.58 12.56
CA VAL A 78 16.81 -0.78 12.01
C VAL A 78 17.75 -1.57 12.92
N ARG A 79 17.35 -2.80 13.25
CA ARG A 79 18.16 -3.72 14.09
C ARG A 79 18.56 -4.94 13.29
N GLY A 80 19.85 -5.17 13.20
CA GLY A 80 20.42 -6.36 12.58
C GLY A 80 20.14 -7.64 13.37
N PRO A 81 20.33 -8.82 12.73
CA PRO A 81 20.14 -10.11 13.39
C PRO A 81 21.13 -10.34 14.54
N ASP A 82 22.28 -9.67 14.51
CA ASP A 82 23.32 -9.65 15.54
C ASP A 82 23.03 -8.63 16.67
N GLY A 83 21.93 -7.91 16.60
CA GLY A 83 21.56 -6.85 17.54
C GLY A 83 22.20 -5.48 17.24
N HIS A 84 23.02 -5.36 16.18
CA HIS A 84 23.53 -4.04 15.74
C HIS A 84 22.37 -3.08 15.44
N VAL A 85 22.50 -1.84 15.92
CA VAL A 85 21.46 -0.82 15.80
C VAL A 85 21.92 0.28 14.84
N VAL A 86 21.12 0.56 13.84
CA VAL A 86 21.21 1.74 13.00
C VAL A 86 20.04 2.65 13.32
N GLU A 87 20.30 3.81 13.91
CA GLU A 87 19.27 4.80 14.23
C GLU A 87 19.67 6.16 13.64
N SER A 88 18.74 6.86 13.01
CA SER A 88 18.99 8.13 12.37
C SER A 88 17.74 9.02 12.30
N ASP A 89 17.93 10.33 12.27
CA ASP A 89 16.92 11.32 11.89
C ASP A 89 17.00 11.51 10.36
N PRO A 90 15.94 11.12 9.60
CA PRO A 90 15.91 11.31 8.15
C PRO A 90 15.51 12.71 7.71
N ALA A 91 15.67 13.74 8.55
CA ALA A 91 15.27 15.11 8.22
C ALA A 91 15.68 15.50 6.77
N PRO A 92 14.84 16.23 6.03
CA PRO A 92 13.57 16.85 6.44
C PRO A 92 12.35 15.90 6.45
N LEU A 93 12.54 14.62 6.13
CA LEU A 93 11.45 13.63 6.10
C LEU A 93 11.00 13.28 7.53
N ARG A 94 9.71 12.97 7.66
CA ARG A 94 9.12 12.40 8.88
C ARG A 94 8.38 11.12 8.49
N TYR A 95 8.53 10.07 9.29
CA TYR A 95 7.74 8.87 9.13
C TYR A 95 6.39 9.05 9.81
N ARG A 96 5.30 8.77 9.12
CA ARG A 96 3.95 9.12 9.54
C ARG A 96 3.03 7.92 9.47
N MET A 97 2.06 7.90 10.37
CA MET A 97 1.00 6.91 10.41
C MET A 97 -0.35 7.56 10.21
N VAL A 98 -1.15 6.99 9.32
CA VAL A 98 -2.55 7.30 9.14
C VAL A 98 -3.37 6.03 9.36
N ARG A 99 -4.44 6.12 10.15
CA ARG A 99 -5.44 5.06 10.29
C ARG A 99 -6.55 5.27 9.26
N SER A 100 -6.98 4.19 8.60
CA SER A 100 -7.96 4.30 7.51
C SER A 100 -9.26 4.97 7.95
N GLY A 101 -9.74 4.69 9.16
CA GLY A 101 -10.95 5.33 9.70
C GLY A 101 -10.80 6.84 9.93
N ALA A 102 -9.64 7.31 10.41
CA ALA A 102 -9.39 8.75 10.56
C ALA A 102 -9.31 9.45 9.20
N PHE A 103 -8.63 8.84 8.24
CA PHE A 103 -8.51 9.35 6.88
C PHE A 103 -9.88 9.41 6.17
N GLU A 104 -10.67 8.38 6.31
CA GLU A 104 -12.01 8.29 5.74
C GLU A 104 -12.92 9.40 6.27
N ARG A 105 -12.97 9.58 7.59
CA ARG A 105 -13.75 10.67 8.19
C ARG A 105 -13.33 12.05 7.68
N LEU A 106 -12.03 12.32 7.61
CA LEU A 106 -11.50 13.57 7.08
C LEU A 106 -11.93 13.81 5.64
N VAL A 107 -11.76 12.79 4.78
CA VAL A 107 -12.08 12.93 3.36
C VAL A 107 -13.60 13.05 3.15
N HIS A 108 -14.42 12.27 3.85
CA HIS A 108 -15.87 12.37 3.76
C HIS A 108 -16.36 13.77 4.16
N SER A 109 -15.87 14.34 5.26
CA SER A 109 -16.28 15.69 5.65
C SER A 109 -15.92 16.74 4.58
N ARG A 110 -14.80 16.57 3.88
CA ARG A 110 -14.41 17.45 2.76
C ARG A 110 -15.26 17.23 1.51
N LEU A 111 -15.65 15.98 1.22
CA LEU A 111 -16.55 15.66 0.09
C LEU A 111 -17.97 16.17 0.34
N GLU A 112 -18.49 16.00 1.56
CA GLU A 112 -19.81 16.50 1.95
C GLU A 112 -19.91 18.03 1.85
N ALA A 113 -18.83 18.74 2.13
CA ALA A 113 -18.75 20.20 1.97
C ALA A 113 -18.64 20.65 0.49
N SER A 114 -18.43 19.73 -0.45
CA SER A 114 -18.22 20.05 -1.87
C SER A 114 -19.51 19.88 -2.69
N PRO A 115 -19.98 20.90 -3.40
CA PRO A 115 -21.17 20.77 -4.26
C PRO A 115 -20.95 19.90 -5.50
N THR A 116 -19.69 19.56 -5.83
CA THR A 116 -19.34 18.75 -6.99
C THR A 116 -19.11 17.27 -6.64
N ALA A 117 -19.22 16.90 -5.36
CA ALA A 117 -19.08 15.54 -4.90
C ALA A 117 -20.41 14.88 -4.55
N ARG A 118 -20.50 13.59 -4.85
CA ARG A 118 -21.55 12.70 -4.37
C ARG A 118 -20.90 11.45 -3.80
N VAL A 119 -21.25 11.05 -2.60
CA VAL A 119 -20.86 9.76 -2.01
C VAL A 119 -22.05 8.83 -2.03
N LEU A 120 -21.87 7.66 -2.63
CA LEU A 120 -22.92 6.67 -2.79
C LEU A 120 -22.51 5.35 -2.11
N ARG A 121 -23.33 4.87 -1.19
CA ARG A 121 -23.19 3.56 -0.57
C ARG A 121 -23.85 2.52 -1.47
N ALA A 122 -23.04 1.75 -2.22
CA ALA A 122 -23.52 0.67 -3.09
C ALA A 122 -22.42 -0.35 -3.35
N THR A 123 -22.83 -1.60 -3.60
CA THR A 123 -21.90 -2.65 -4.01
C THR A 123 -21.73 -2.61 -5.52
N ALA A 124 -20.55 -2.20 -5.99
CA ALA A 124 -20.22 -2.22 -7.41
C ALA A 124 -19.79 -3.63 -7.86
N HIS A 125 -20.51 -4.19 -8.81
CA HIS A 125 -20.26 -5.53 -9.36
C HIS A 125 -19.39 -5.47 -10.60
N GLU A 126 -19.74 -4.62 -11.54
CA GLU A 126 -19.15 -4.57 -12.86
C GLU A 126 -18.93 -3.13 -13.33
N VAL A 127 -17.89 -2.96 -14.13
CA VAL A 127 -17.60 -1.71 -14.84
C VAL A 127 -17.43 -2.07 -16.32
N ARG A 128 -18.20 -1.40 -17.19
CA ARG A 128 -18.18 -1.60 -18.63
C ARG A 128 -17.98 -0.29 -19.36
N ASP A 129 -17.30 -0.33 -20.51
CA ASP A 129 -17.30 0.80 -21.44
C ASP A 129 -18.70 0.98 -22.04
N ALA A 130 -19.07 2.22 -22.32
CA ALA A 130 -20.27 2.63 -23.02
C ALA A 130 -19.91 3.62 -24.14
N PRO A 131 -20.79 3.86 -25.13
CA PRO A 131 -20.48 4.74 -26.26
C PRO A 131 -19.94 6.12 -25.88
N ASP A 132 -20.51 6.72 -24.81
CA ASP A 132 -20.15 8.08 -24.36
C ASP A 132 -19.44 8.09 -23.00
N GLY A 133 -18.74 7.00 -22.64
CA GLY A 133 -18.04 6.91 -21.38
C GLY A 133 -17.97 5.47 -20.83
N ALA A 134 -18.37 5.27 -19.57
CA ALA A 134 -18.44 3.97 -18.94
C ALA A 134 -19.62 3.89 -17.95
N GLN A 135 -20.04 2.67 -17.66
CA GLN A 135 -21.15 2.39 -16.75
C GLN A 135 -20.68 1.48 -15.60
N VAL A 136 -21.15 1.79 -14.40
CA VAL A 136 -20.90 1.01 -13.19
C VAL A 136 -22.21 0.39 -12.74
N HIS A 137 -22.29 -0.93 -12.76
CA HIS A 137 -23.45 -1.67 -12.26
C HIS A 137 -23.27 -1.95 -10.76
N CYS A 138 -24.23 -1.50 -9.97
CA CYS A 138 -24.20 -1.58 -8.52
C CYS A 138 -25.49 -2.21 -7.97
N THR A 139 -25.45 -2.58 -6.70
CA THR A 139 -26.65 -2.88 -5.89
C THR A 139 -26.62 -1.97 -4.66
N THR A 140 -27.73 -1.28 -4.42
CA THR A 140 -27.92 -0.44 -3.24
C THR A 140 -28.05 -1.28 -1.96
N PRO A 141 -27.90 -0.73 -0.74
CA PRO A 141 -28.05 -1.48 0.51
C PRO A 141 -29.40 -2.18 0.70
N ASP A 142 -30.46 -1.64 0.10
CA ASP A 142 -31.82 -2.21 0.10
C ASP A 142 -32.05 -3.22 -1.02
N GLY A 143 -30.98 -3.60 -1.75
CA GLY A 143 -31.02 -4.69 -2.76
C GLY A 143 -31.47 -4.28 -4.15
N ARG A 144 -31.72 -2.99 -4.40
CA ARG A 144 -32.12 -2.52 -5.73
C ARG A 144 -30.93 -2.43 -6.68
N PRO A 145 -31.06 -2.83 -7.96
CA PRO A 145 -30.04 -2.56 -8.95
C PRO A 145 -29.92 -1.04 -9.21
N LEU A 146 -28.72 -0.62 -9.57
CA LEU A 146 -28.42 0.77 -9.89
C LEU A 146 -27.32 0.80 -10.95
N ALA A 147 -27.53 1.56 -12.02
CA ALA A 147 -26.54 1.81 -13.04
C ALA A 147 -26.10 3.29 -13.00
N LEU A 148 -24.81 3.51 -12.81
CA LEU A 148 -24.22 4.85 -12.81
C LEU A 148 -23.45 5.04 -14.12
N ARG A 149 -23.62 6.21 -14.73
CA ARG A 149 -22.87 6.59 -15.93
C ARG A 149 -21.81 7.65 -15.60
N GLY A 150 -20.63 7.46 -16.10
CA GLY A 150 -19.53 8.43 -16.00
C GLY A 150 -18.79 8.60 -17.32
N ARG A 151 -18.39 9.83 -17.62
CA ARG A 151 -17.48 10.08 -18.74
C ARG A 151 -16.19 9.29 -18.54
N TYR A 152 -15.75 9.14 -17.29
CA TYR A 152 -14.61 8.32 -16.90
C TYR A 152 -14.90 7.55 -15.62
N VAL A 153 -14.43 6.30 -15.55
CA VAL A 153 -14.52 5.47 -14.35
C VAL A 153 -13.11 5.11 -13.85
N PHE A 154 -12.86 5.37 -12.56
CA PHE A 154 -11.63 5.02 -11.87
C PHE A 154 -11.90 3.91 -10.84
N ASP A 155 -11.49 2.68 -11.17
CA ASP A 155 -11.75 1.50 -10.35
C ASP A 155 -10.54 1.17 -9.45
N SER A 156 -10.74 1.25 -8.12
CA SER A 156 -9.74 0.92 -7.11
C SER A 156 -9.93 -0.45 -6.48
N ARG A 157 -10.95 -1.21 -6.91
CA ARG A 157 -11.24 -2.53 -6.35
C ARG A 157 -10.07 -3.50 -6.58
N PRO A 158 -9.82 -4.43 -5.65
CA PRO A 158 -8.76 -5.43 -5.82
C PRO A 158 -8.91 -6.22 -7.13
N VAL A 159 -7.79 -6.52 -7.77
CA VAL A 159 -7.78 -7.43 -8.92
C VAL A 159 -8.04 -8.86 -8.48
N ARG A 160 -8.80 -9.63 -9.26
CA ARG A 160 -9.13 -11.04 -8.97
C ARG A 160 -7.91 -11.96 -9.01
N ALA A 161 -6.92 -11.62 -9.82
CA ALA A 161 -5.67 -12.37 -9.95
C ALA A 161 -4.50 -11.44 -10.24
N THR A 162 -3.32 -11.77 -9.72
CA THR A 162 -2.09 -11.04 -10.02
C THR A 162 -1.75 -11.20 -11.51
N PRO A 163 -1.47 -10.12 -12.25
CA PRO A 163 -1.05 -10.21 -13.65
C PRO A 163 0.21 -11.06 -13.83
N PRO A 164 0.54 -11.46 -15.08
CA PRO A 164 1.72 -12.28 -15.35
C PRO A 164 3.00 -11.67 -14.78
N HIS A 165 3.76 -12.45 -14.00
CA HIS A 165 4.94 -12.03 -13.25
C HIS A 165 6.06 -13.07 -13.32
N ARG A 166 7.30 -12.67 -13.02
CA ARG A 166 8.44 -13.55 -12.85
C ARG A 166 8.66 -13.94 -11.40
N THR A 167 8.41 -12.98 -10.50
CA THR A 167 8.54 -13.16 -9.06
C THR A 167 7.28 -12.67 -8.36
N LEU A 168 6.80 -13.45 -7.41
CA LEU A 168 5.73 -13.09 -6.48
C LEU A 168 6.13 -13.55 -5.09
N LEU A 169 6.37 -12.59 -4.23
CA LEU A 169 6.39 -12.76 -2.78
C LEU A 169 5.17 -12.04 -2.20
N LEU A 170 4.83 -12.38 -1.00
CA LEU A 170 3.80 -11.71 -0.23
C LEU A 170 4.49 -11.03 0.96
N GLN A 171 4.25 -9.73 1.13
CA GLN A 171 4.42 -9.10 2.44
C GLN A 171 3.16 -9.40 3.23
N HIS A 172 3.30 -10.24 4.22
CA HIS A 172 2.18 -10.58 5.07
C HIS A 172 2.55 -10.36 6.53
N PHE A 173 1.60 -9.88 7.28
CA PHE A 173 1.85 -9.41 8.63
C PHE A 173 0.63 -9.57 9.53
N ARG A 174 0.92 -9.60 10.84
CA ARG A 174 -0.05 -9.38 11.91
C ARG A 174 0.57 -8.43 12.92
N GLY A 175 -0.20 -7.42 13.33
CA GLY A 175 0.18 -6.43 14.31
C GLY A 175 -0.79 -6.41 15.49
N TRP A 176 -0.27 -6.17 16.68
CA TRP A 176 -1.02 -5.91 17.90
C TRP A 176 -0.87 -4.47 18.32
N PHE A 177 -1.97 -3.78 18.57
CA PHE A 177 -1.96 -2.55 19.34
C PHE A 177 -1.89 -2.92 20.80
N VAL A 178 -0.76 -2.64 21.43
CA VAL A 178 -0.47 -3.06 22.79
C VAL A 178 -0.42 -1.87 23.75
N ARG A 179 -0.83 -2.14 24.99
CA ARG A 179 -0.58 -1.28 26.14
C ARG A 179 0.26 -2.05 27.15
N THR A 180 1.36 -1.46 27.59
CA THR A 180 2.25 -2.02 28.63
C THR A 180 1.92 -1.42 30.00
N SER A 181 2.24 -2.15 31.07
CA SER A 181 2.03 -1.69 32.44
C SER A 181 3.00 -0.59 32.90
N ALA A 182 4.09 -0.41 32.16
CA ALA A 182 5.11 0.62 32.41
C ALA A 182 5.50 1.30 31.09
N PRO A 183 6.03 2.53 31.10
CA PRO A 183 6.55 3.21 29.92
C PRO A 183 7.83 2.52 29.44
N VAL A 184 7.77 1.88 28.28
CA VAL A 184 8.89 1.12 27.68
C VAL A 184 9.23 1.54 26.26
N PHE A 185 8.38 2.38 25.63
CA PHE A 185 8.58 2.85 24.28
C PHE A 185 9.10 4.28 24.26
N ASP A 186 9.99 4.59 23.31
CA ASP A 186 10.37 5.96 22.95
C ASP A 186 9.42 6.46 21.86
N PRO A 187 8.50 7.42 22.13
CA PRO A 187 7.55 7.92 21.15
C PRO A 187 8.17 8.65 19.96
N GLU A 188 9.45 9.00 20.02
CA GLU A 188 10.18 9.68 18.96
C GLU A 188 10.81 8.71 17.94
N VAL A 189 10.83 7.38 18.23
CA VAL A 189 11.56 6.38 17.44
C VAL A 189 10.66 5.29 16.93
N ALA A 190 10.59 5.11 15.61
CA ALA A 190 9.97 3.93 15.00
C ALA A 190 11.03 2.88 14.65
N ASP A 191 10.84 1.63 15.08
CA ASP A 191 11.61 0.50 14.57
C ASP A 191 11.01 0.06 13.24
N LEU A 192 11.70 0.36 12.12
CA LEU A 192 11.25 -0.02 10.78
C LEU A 192 11.46 -1.49 10.47
N MET A 193 12.57 -2.05 10.93
CA MET A 193 12.90 -3.45 10.72
C MET A 193 13.77 -3.94 11.90
N ASP A 194 13.26 -4.89 12.66
CA ASP A 194 14.01 -5.58 13.71
C ASP A 194 14.20 -7.04 13.29
N PHE A 195 15.37 -7.38 12.81
CA PHE A 195 15.70 -8.71 12.30
C PHE A 195 16.08 -9.75 13.38
N ARG A 196 15.92 -9.43 14.65
CA ARG A 196 16.19 -10.38 15.77
C ARG A 196 15.08 -11.43 15.93
N VAL A 197 14.09 -11.44 15.05
CA VAL A 197 13.07 -12.49 14.97
C VAL A 197 13.60 -13.72 14.22
N PRO A 198 13.02 -14.93 14.46
CA PRO A 198 13.32 -16.11 13.65
C PRO A 198 13.08 -15.87 12.17
N GLN A 199 14.02 -16.31 11.34
CA GLN A 199 13.97 -16.09 9.90
C GLN A 199 13.39 -17.30 9.15
N PRO A 200 12.54 -17.08 8.11
CA PRO A 200 12.04 -18.15 7.27
C PRO A 200 13.17 -18.73 6.39
N ARG A 201 12.98 -19.93 5.86
CA ARG A 201 13.97 -20.56 4.95
C ARG A 201 14.17 -19.77 3.66
N HIS A 202 13.14 -19.11 3.16
CA HIS A 202 13.17 -18.29 1.95
C HIS A 202 12.45 -16.97 2.24
N GLY A 203 13.01 -15.86 1.76
CA GLY A 203 12.51 -14.53 2.05
C GLY A 203 13.16 -13.94 3.31
N LEU A 204 12.41 -13.19 4.08
CA LEU A 204 12.87 -12.59 5.34
C LEU A 204 11.69 -12.31 6.27
N ALA A 205 11.99 -12.16 7.58
CA ALA A 205 11.04 -11.70 8.57
C ALA A 205 11.66 -10.59 9.44
N PHE A 206 10.81 -9.72 9.96
CA PHE A 206 11.22 -8.66 10.89
C PHE A 206 10.09 -8.26 11.84
N GLY A 207 10.47 -7.78 13.00
CA GLY A 207 9.59 -7.05 13.89
C GLY A 207 9.50 -5.58 13.46
N TYR A 208 8.35 -4.97 13.71
CA TYR A 208 8.08 -3.57 13.41
C TYR A 208 7.39 -2.95 14.62
N VAL A 209 7.91 -1.83 15.13
CA VAL A 209 7.38 -1.20 16.35
C VAL A 209 7.13 0.26 16.09
N LEU A 210 5.88 0.67 16.24
CA LEU A 210 5.43 2.05 16.07
C LEU A 210 4.83 2.56 17.38
N PRO A 211 5.62 3.23 18.22
CA PRO A 211 5.14 3.81 19.47
C PRO A 211 4.10 4.89 19.23
N LEU A 212 2.99 4.83 19.96
CA LEU A 212 1.92 5.82 19.94
C LEU A 212 1.95 6.68 21.22
N ALA A 213 2.52 6.13 22.28
CA ALA A 213 2.77 6.75 23.58
C ALA A 213 3.88 5.96 24.29
N PRO A 214 4.40 6.45 25.42
CA PRO A 214 5.42 5.71 26.18
C PRO A 214 4.99 4.30 26.63
N ASP A 215 3.68 4.05 26.77
CA ASP A 215 3.08 2.78 27.18
C ASP A 215 2.24 2.10 26.08
N ARG A 216 2.20 2.67 24.86
CA ARG A 216 1.39 2.15 23.76
C ARG A 216 2.16 2.09 22.47
N ALA A 217 2.00 1.01 21.72
CA ALA A 217 2.57 0.85 20.38
C ALA A 217 1.76 -0.10 19.51
N LEU A 218 1.89 0.05 18.18
CA LEU A 218 1.68 -1.06 17.27
C LEU A 218 2.97 -1.89 17.25
N VAL A 219 2.86 -3.18 17.57
CA VAL A 219 3.94 -4.16 17.47
C VAL A 219 3.53 -5.19 16.44
N GLU A 220 4.30 -5.31 15.37
CA GLU A 220 3.95 -6.13 14.22
C GLU A 220 5.06 -7.15 13.92
N TYR A 221 4.65 -8.36 13.50
CA TYR A 221 5.52 -9.34 12.87
C TYR A 221 5.17 -9.38 11.38
N THR A 222 6.17 -9.10 10.56
CA THR A 222 6.06 -9.05 9.10
C THR A 222 7.00 -10.08 8.48
N GLU A 223 6.53 -10.74 7.44
CA GLU A 223 7.33 -11.69 6.66
C GLU A 223 7.16 -11.43 5.16
N PHE A 224 8.26 -11.53 4.42
CA PHE A 224 8.29 -11.56 2.96
C PHE A 224 8.53 -13.01 2.55
N SER A 225 7.47 -13.71 2.18
CA SER A 225 7.54 -15.11 1.78
C SER A 225 6.48 -15.45 0.73
N ARG A 226 6.40 -16.72 0.33
CA ARG A 226 5.47 -17.15 -0.74
C ARG A 226 4.06 -17.41 -0.25
N SER A 227 3.85 -17.58 1.04
CA SER A 227 2.56 -17.93 1.62
C SER A 227 2.37 -17.28 2.98
N PRO A 228 1.17 -16.75 3.29
CA PRO A 228 0.87 -16.24 4.61
C PRO A 228 0.95 -17.34 5.67
N LEU A 229 1.23 -16.94 6.90
CA LEU A 229 1.16 -17.82 8.06
C LEU A 229 -0.29 -18.01 8.52
N THR A 230 -0.54 -19.04 9.31
CA THR A 230 -1.80 -19.17 10.07
C THR A 230 -1.87 -18.12 11.16
N THR A 231 -3.07 -17.76 11.60
CA THR A 231 -3.25 -16.81 12.71
C THR A 231 -2.50 -17.23 13.97
N SER A 232 -2.52 -18.52 14.30
CA SER A 232 -1.80 -19.05 15.47
C SER A 232 -0.28 -18.93 15.35
N ALA A 233 0.28 -19.07 14.13
CA ALA A 233 1.70 -18.91 13.89
C ALA A 233 2.13 -17.44 14.05
N TYR A 234 1.36 -16.49 13.51
CA TYR A 234 1.59 -15.06 13.76
C TYR A 234 1.55 -14.72 15.23
N GLU A 235 0.54 -15.21 15.97
CA GLU A 235 0.41 -14.92 17.39
C GLU A 235 1.54 -15.53 18.22
N SER A 236 2.05 -16.70 17.83
CA SER A 236 3.25 -17.28 18.42
C SER A 236 4.48 -16.42 18.17
N ALA A 237 4.68 -15.94 16.94
CA ALA A 237 5.77 -15.05 16.58
C ALA A 237 5.70 -13.72 17.34
N LEU A 238 4.53 -13.11 17.43
CA LEU A 238 4.31 -11.87 18.20
C LEU A 238 4.55 -12.06 19.69
N ARG A 239 4.06 -13.16 20.30
CA ARG A 239 4.36 -13.50 21.70
C ARG A 239 5.86 -13.66 21.92
N HIS A 240 6.55 -14.38 21.03
CA HIS A 240 8.01 -14.51 21.10
C HIS A 240 8.70 -13.15 21.00
N TYR A 241 8.31 -12.34 20.02
CA TYR A 241 8.90 -11.03 19.79
C TYR A 241 8.70 -10.10 20.99
N THR A 242 7.49 -9.98 21.52
CA THR A 242 7.18 -9.09 22.64
C THR A 242 7.83 -9.54 23.95
N THR A 243 7.89 -10.87 24.20
CA THR A 243 8.36 -11.39 25.50
C THR A 243 9.86 -11.69 25.53
N LYS A 244 10.44 -12.22 24.45
CA LYS A 244 11.84 -12.69 24.42
C LYS A 244 12.78 -11.68 23.79
N VAL A 245 12.33 -10.99 22.72
CA VAL A 245 13.17 -10.05 21.99
C VAL A 245 13.04 -8.64 22.57
N LEU A 246 11.83 -8.10 22.65
CA LEU A 246 11.58 -6.75 23.18
C LEU A 246 11.52 -6.70 24.71
N ARG A 247 11.14 -7.81 25.37
CA ARG A 247 11.03 -7.92 26.83
C ARG A 247 10.11 -6.86 27.45
N LEU A 248 8.93 -6.65 26.84
CA LEU A 248 8.02 -5.56 27.21
C LEU A 248 7.37 -5.73 28.61
N GLY A 249 7.52 -6.91 29.25
CA GLY A 249 6.81 -7.20 30.50
C GLY A 249 5.30 -7.49 30.27
N PRO A 250 4.47 -7.30 31.29
CA PRO A 250 3.03 -7.47 31.16
C PRO A 250 2.43 -6.45 30.18
N LEU A 251 1.60 -6.95 29.25
CA LEU A 251 0.93 -6.12 28.25
C LEU A 251 -0.51 -6.60 28.02
N THR A 252 -1.34 -5.69 27.54
CA THR A 252 -2.69 -5.95 27.04
C THR A 252 -2.74 -5.69 25.54
N VAL A 253 -3.34 -6.60 24.78
CA VAL A 253 -3.63 -6.38 23.35
C VAL A 253 -4.99 -5.68 23.25
N GLU A 254 -4.98 -4.41 22.84
CA GLU A 254 -6.21 -3.60 22.69
C GLU A 254 -6.95 -3.93 21.39
N SER A 255 -6.21 -4.16 20.31
CA SER A 255 -6.74 -4.58 19.00
C SER A 255 -5.65 -5.22 18.17
N ALA A 256 -6.03 -5.82 17.03
CA ALA A 256 -5.10 -6.43 16.10
C ALA A 256 -5.45 -6.09 14.66
N GLU A 257 -4.43 -6.00 13.82
CA GLU A 257 -4.59 -5.89 12.37
C GLU A 257 -3.79 -7.00 11.66
N GLN A 258 -4.21 -7.34 10.46
CA GLN A 258 -3.54 -8.34 9.63
C GLN A 258 -3.69 -7.95 8.16
N GLY A 259 -2.65 -8.19 7.37
CA GLY A 259 -2.69 -7.89 5.96
C GLY A 259 -1.79 -8.78 5.13
N VAL A 260 -2.09 -8.80 3.83
CA VAL A 260 -1.29 -9.47 2.80
C VAL A 260 -1.17 -8.53 1.63
N ILE A 261 0.06 -8.21 1.23
CA ILE A 261 0.37 -7.29 0.15
C ILE A 261 1.21 -8.05 -0.89
N PRO A 262 0.75 -8.19 -2.14
CA PRO A 262 1.55 -8.78 -3.20
C PRO A 262 2.78 -7.94 -3.51
N MET A 263 3.97 -8.56 -3.45
CA MET A 263 5.25 -8.00 -3.85
C MET A 263 5.68 -8.67 -5.16
N THR A 264 5.54 -7.97 -6.28
CA THR A 264 5.67 -8.60 -7.59
C THR A 264 6.18 -7.67 -8.67
N ASP A 265 6.90 -8.23 -9.67
CA ASP A 265 7.29 -7.54 -10.90
C ASP A 265 6.20 -7.53 -11.96
N ALA A 266 4.95 -7.88 -11.60
CA ALA A 266 3.80 -7.82 -12.49
C ALA A 266 3.55 -6.38 -13.00
N VAL A 267 3.09 -6.29 -14.24
CA VAL A 267 2.65 -5.01 -14.83
C VAL A 267 1.12 -4.94 -14.75
N PHE A 268 0.64 -4.03 -13.91
CA PHE A 268 -0.79 -3.81 -13.75
C PHE A 268 -1.32 -2.87 -14.84
N PRO A 269 -2.35 -3.26 -15.61
CA PRO A 269 -2.95 -2.39 -16.59
C PRO A 269 -3.69 -1.25 -15.88
N ARG A 270 -3.31 -0.01 -16.19
CA ARG A 270 -3.96 1.20 -15.65
C ARG A 270 -5.12 1.70 -16.49
N ARG A 271 -5.21 1.26 -17.73
CA ARG A 271 -6.35 1.52 -18.62
C ARG A 271 -6.88 0.19 -19.10
N THR A 272 -8.14 -0.09 -18.87
CA THR A 272 -8.80 -1.35 -19.23
C THR A 272 -9.85 -1.19 -20.31
N GLY A 273 -10.17 0.05 -20.65
CA GLY A 273 -11.09 0.43 -21.70
C GLY A 273 -10.88 1.89 -22.15
N PRO A 274 -11.62 2.38 -23.13
CA PRO A 274 -11.60 3.78 -23.55
C PRO A 274 -11.83 4.78 -22.42
N ALA A 275 -12.76 4.48 -21.52
CA ALA A 275 -13.16 5.33 -20.41
C ALA A 275 -12.92 4.71 -19.01
N VAL A 276 -12.36 3.49 -18.93
CA VAL A 276 -12.18 2.74 -17.68
C VAL A 276 -10.71 2.66 -17.30
N PHE A 277 -10.42 3.11 -16.07
CA PHE A 277 -9.07 3.15 -15.53
C PHE A 277 -8.99 2.41 -14.18
N ARG A 278 -7.83 1.81 -13.90
CA ARG A 278 -7.51 1.24 -12.60
C ARG A 278 -6.55 2.13 -11.83
N ILE A 279 -6.82 2.29 -10.55
CA ILE A 279 -6.04 3.12 -9.61
C ILE A 279 -5.66 2.34 -8.35
N GLY A 280 -4.78 2.92 -7.55
CA GLY A 280 -4.33 2.26 -6.31
C GLY A 280 -3.57 0.96 -6.58
N ALA A 281 -3.69 -0.01 -5.69
CA ALA A 281 -3.02 -1.31 -5.83
C ALA A 281 -3.42 -2.03 -7.13
N ALA A 282 -4.69 -1.92 -7.55
CA ALA A 282 -5.18 -2.48 -8.81
C ALA A 282 -4.54 -1.84 -10.05
N GLY A 283 -4.08 -0.59 -9.95
CA GLY A 283 -3.33 0.15 -10.97
C GLY A 283 -1.80 0.11 -10.77
N GLY A 284 -1.30 -0.72 -9.85
CA GLY A 284 0.13 -0.93 -9.59
C GLY A 284 0.78 0.12 -8.69
N ALA A 285 0.01 0.82 -7.84
CA ALA A 285 0.55 1.83 -6.92
C ALA A 285 1.33 1.25 -5.73
N THR A 286 1.29 -0.06 -5.50
CA THR A 286 2.10 -0.73 -4.48
C THR A 286 3.53 -0.87 -4.96
N ARG A 287 4.51 -0.41 -4.18
CA ARG A 287 5.93 -0.58 -4.48
C ARG A 287 6.30 -2.06 -4.39
N PRO A 288 6.85 -2.68 -5.46
CA PRO A 288 7.11 -4.12 -5.47
C PRO A 288 8.01 -4.62 -4.35
N ALA A 289 9.09 -3.89 -4.03
CA ALA A 289 10.10 -4.34 -3.06
C ALA A 289 9.80 -3.97 -1.60
N THR A 290 8.78 -3.15 -1.33
CA THR A 290 8.53 -2.62 0.02
C THR A 290 7.07 -2.66 0.48
N GLY A 291 6.12 -2.88 -0.45
CA GLY A 291 4.68 -2.84 -0.15
C GLY A 291 4.10 -1.44 0.11
N TYR A 292 4.92 -0.39 0.22
CA TYR A 292 4.41 0.97 0.42
C TYR A 292 3.53 1.40 -0.75
N THR A 293 2.39 1.98 -0.41
CA THR A 293 1.34 2.30 -1.41
C THR A 293 0.82 3.74 -1.26
N PHE A 294 0.70 4.25 -0.04
CA PHE A 294 -0.04 5.48 0.26
C PHE A 294 0.56 6.72 -0.40
N ALA A 295 1.88 6.92 -0.34
CA ALA A 295 2.57 8.05 -0.98
C ALA A 295 2.40 8.03 -2.51
N ALA A 296 2.51 6.83 -3.13
CA ALA A 296 2.30 6.67 -4.56
C ALA A 296 0.85 6.97 -4.97
N VAL A 297 -0.12 6.53 -4.18
CA VAL A 297 -1.55 6.87 -4.37
C VAL A 297 -1.75 8.38 -4.32
N GLN A 298 -1.14 9.06 -3.38
CA GLN A 298 -1.23 10.53 -3.28
C GLN A 298 -0.65 11.22 -4.53
N ARG A 299 0.53 10.81 -5.00
CA ARG A 299 1.12 11.37 -6.22
C ARG A 299 0.28 11.09 -7.46
N GLN A 300 -0.18 9.85 -7.60
CA GLN A 300 -0.97 9.41 -8.75
C GLN A 300 -2.32 10.16 -8.80
N SER A 301 -3.05 10.26 -7.70
CA SER A 301 -4.34 10.95 -7.65
C SER A 301 -4.20 12.46 -7.91
N ARG A 302 -3.11 13.10 -7.45
CA ARG A 302 -2.81 14.49 -7.78
C ARG A 302 -2.58 14.67 -9.29
N ALA A 303 -1.83 13.77 -9.91
CA ALA A 303 -1.56 13.83 -11.34
C ALA A 303 -2.81 13.54 -12.19
N ILE A 304 -3.67 12.61 -11.76
CA ILE A 304 -4.96 12.31 -12.42
C ILE A 304 -5.88 13.53 -12.36
N ALA A 305 -6.07 14.12 -11.18
CA ALA A 305 -6.95 15.28 -11.00
C ALA A 305 -6.46 16.48 -11.82
N ALA A 306 -5.16 16.76 -11.80
CA ALA A 306 -4.56 17.82 -12.62
C ALA A 306 -4.70 17.58 -14.14
N ALA A 307 -4.68 16.33 -14.59
CA ALA A 307 -4.88 16.00 -16.00
C ALA A 307 -6.35 16.12 -16.39
N LEU A 308 -7.25 15.62 -15.56
CA LEU A 308 -8.69 15.65 -15.82
C LEU A 308 -9.23 17.08 -15.81
N GLY A 309 -8.78 17.95 -14.90
CA GLY A 309 -9.10 19.38 -14.89
C GLY A 309 -8.63 20.11 -16.17
N ARG A 310 -7.77 19.49 -16.99
CA ARG A 310 -7.40 19.94 -18.35
C ARG A 310 -8.07 19.14 -19.46
N GLY A 311 -9.13 18.40 -19.16
CA GLY A 311 -9.89 17.59 -20.12
C GLY A 311 -9.18 16.30 -20.59
N ARG A 312 -8.15 15.82 -19.88
CA ARG A 312 -7.38 14.64 -20.28
C ARG A 312 -7.47 13.54 -19.20
N ALA A 313 -8.08 12.41 -19.54
CA ALA A 313 -8.10 11.25 -18.63
C ALA A 313 -6.85 10.40 -18.83
N ILE A 314 -5.95 10.45 -17.86
CA ILE A 314 -4.73 9.64 -17.81
C ILE A 314 -4.49 9.14 -16.38
N VAL A 315 -4.00 7.91 -16.26
CA VAL A 315 -3.48 7.36 -15.00
C VAL A 315 -1.98 7.11 -15.21
N PRO A 316 -1.10 7.98 -14.70
CA PRO A 316 0.33 7.83 -14.90
C PRO A 316 0.88 6.62 -14.12
N PRO A 317 2.04 6.06 -14.56
CA PRO A 317 2.71 5.04 -13.76
C PRO A 317 3.12 5.63 -12.40
N PRO A 318 2.90 4.88 -11.30
CA PRO A 318 3.24 5.38 -9.96
C PRO A 318 4.74 5.44 -9.70
N TYR A 319 5.53 4.64 -10.44
CA TYR A 319 6.98 4.54 -10.36
C TYR A 319 7.63 4.50 -11.74
N GLY A 320 8.88 4.98 -11.82
CA GLY A 320 9.69 4.94 -13.03
C GLY A 320 10.13 3.53 -13.41
N ARG A 321 10.40 3.30 -14.70
CA ARG A 321 10.85 2.00 -15.21
C ARG A 321 12.11 1.48 -14.51
N ARG A 322 13.02 2.37 -14.15
CA ARG A 322 14.28 2.05 -13.49
C ARG A 322 14.05 1.52 -12.08
N ALA A 323 13.21 2.19 -11.29
CA ALA A 323 12.82 1.76 -9.97
C ALA A 323 12.15 0.38 -10.01
N MET A 324 11.20 0.16 -10.93
CA MET A 324 10.55 -1.14 -11.13
C MET A 324 11.53 -2.24 -11.51
N ALA A 325 12.56 -1.95 -12.31
CA ALA A 325 13.60 -2.92 -12.66
C ALA A 325 14.47 -3.30 -11.44
N MET A 326 14.88 -2.31 -10.64
CA MET A 326 15.64 -2.55 -9.41
C MET A 326 14.84 -3.37 -8.40
N ASP A 327 13.55 -3.07 -8.24
CA ASP A 327 12.65 -3.84 -7.37
C ASP A 327 12.52 -5.29 -7.84
N ALA A 328 12.37 -5.53 -9.15
CA ALA A 328 12.32 -6.88 -9.71
C ALA A 328 13.59 -7.68 -9.43
N VAL A 329 14.76 -7.02 -9.51
CA VAL A 329 16.05 -7.66 -9.18
C VAL A 329 16.10 -8.03 -7.69
N LEU A 330 15.72 -7.10 -6.80
CA LEU A 330 15.74 -7.36 -5.36
C LEU A 330 14.77 -8.48 -4.98
N LEU A 331 13.53 -8.43 -5.46
CA LEU A 331 12.54 -9.48 -5.19
C LEU A 331 13.03 -10.86 -5.64
N ARG A 332 13.61 -10.94 -6.82
CA ARG A 332 14.13 -12.20 -7.34
C ARG A 332 15.35 -12.69 -6.55
N ALA A 333 16.23 -11.79 -6.13
CA ALA A 333 17.39 -12.13 -5.31
C ALA A 333 16.97 -12.66 -3.92
N LEU A 334 15.93 -12.07 -3.31
CA LEU A 334 15.33 -12.53 -2.05
C LEU A 334 14.63 -13.89 -2.23
N ASP A 335 13.78 -14.03 -3.25
CA ASP A 335 13.03 -15.26 -3.54
C ASP A 335 13.93 -16.48 -3.78
N THR A 336 15.09 -16.26 -4.39
CA THR A 336 16.06 -17.31 -4.68
C THR A 336 17.11 -17.52 -3.59
N GLY A 337 17.09 -16.74 -2.51
CA GLY A 337 18.10 -16.79 -1.44
C GLY A 337 19.50 -16.37 -1.88
N ARG A 338 19.62 -15.61 -2.98
CA ARG A 338 20.92 -15.08 -3.46
C ARG A 338 21.49 -14.00 -2.56
N VAL A 339 20.61 -13.33 -1.84
CA VAL A 339 20.99 -12.35 -0.82
C VAL A 339 20.34 -12.74 0.51
N ASP A 340 21.12 -12.60 1.57
CA ASP A 340 20.61 -12.67 2.95
C ASP A 340 19.84 -11.37 3.23
N GLY A 341 18.52 -11.46 3.30
CA GLY A 341 17.63 -10.29 3.44
C GLY A 341 17.95 -9.45 4.67
N PRO A 342 18.01 -10.02 5.88
CA PRO A 342 18.38 -9.31 7.10
C PRO A 342 19.68 -8.54 7.01
N ARG A 343 20.73 -9.18 6.52
CA ARG A 343 22.05 -8.53 6.32
C ARG A 343 22.01 -7.47 5.24
N PHE A 344 21.31 -7.75 4.13
CA PHE A 344 21.15 -6.80 3.03
C PHE A 344 20.55 -5.47 3.52
N PHE A 345 19.42 -5.53 4.21
CA PHE A 345 18.77 -4.31 4.70
C PHE A 345 19.56 -3.63 5.83
N THR A 346 20.11 -4.39 6.77
CA THR A 346 20.94 -3.81 7.83
C THR A 346 22.14 -3.08 7.25
N ASP A 347 22.85 -3.69 6.29
CA ASP A 347 24.00 -3.08 5.62
C ASP A 347 23.61 -1.87 4.77
N LEU A 348 22.46 -1.91 4.10
CA LEU A 348 21.95 -0.78 3.33
C LEU A 348 21.75 0.45 4.23
N PHE A 349 21.01 0.30 5.32
CA PHE A 349 20.76 1.40 6.26
C PHE A 349 22.01 1.85 7.02
N ARG A 350 22.98 0.96 7.23
CA ARG A 350 24.28 1.31 7.84
C ARG A 350 25.17 2.15 6.93
N ARG A 351 25.16 1.84 5.61
CA ARG A 351 26.11 2.42 4.63
C ARG A 351 25.54 3.61 3.87
N VAL A 352 24.22 3.77 3.86
CA VAL A 352 23.53 4.83 3.13
C VAL A 352 22.76 5.69 4.12
N PRO A 353 22.87 7.04 4.06
CA PRO A 353 22.07 7.91 4.89
C PRO A 353 20.57 7.61 4.79
N MET A 354 19.88 7.62 5.93
CA MET A 354 18.47 7.21 6.05
C MET A 354 17.55 7.97 5.09
N ASP A 355 17.70 9.27 4.99
CA ASP A 355 16.95 10.13 4.08
C ASP A 355 17.10 9.72 2.62
N ARG A 356 18.32 9.30 2.22
CA ARG A 356 18.57 8.81 0.84
C ARG A 356 17.92 7.45 0.60
N VAL A 357 17.96 6.55 1.59
CA VAL A 357 17.24 5.26 1.48
C VAL A 357 15.75 5.52 1.32
N LEU A 358 15.14 6.37 2.15
CA LEU A 358 13.72 6.68 2.05
C LEU A 358 13.35 7.30 0.69
N ARG A 359 14.15 8.26 0.19
CA ARG A 359 13.93 8.81 -1.17
C ARG A 359 14.06 7.72 -2.25
N PHE A 360 15.04 6.85 -2.14
CA PHE A 360 15.20 5.71 -3.06
C PHE A 360 13.99 4.78 -3.04
N LEU A 361 13.48 4.46 -1.86
CA LEU A 361 12.30 3.61 -1.70
C LEU A 361 11.01 4.27 -2.23
N ASP A 362 10.98 5.59 -2.42
CA ASP A 362 9.82 6.34 -2.94
C ASP A 362 10.01 6.86 -4.39
N ASP A 363 11.03 6.35 -5.11
CA ASP A 363 11.37 6.77 -6.49
C ASP A 363 11.76 8.26 -6.60
N GLY A 364 12.22 8.84 -5.50
CA GLY A 364 12.65 10.24 -5.41
C GLY A 364 14.17 10.44 -5.51
N SER A 365 14.93 9.40 -5.85
CA SER A 365 16.39 9.45 -5.98
C SER A 365 16.85 9.81 -7.39
N THR A 366 18.02 10.42 -7.49
CA THR A 366 18.69 10.64 -8.77
C THR A 366 19.43 9.38 -9.24
N PRO A 367 19.73 9.23 -10.56
CA PRO A 367 20.50 8.10 -11.08
C PRO A 367 21.86 7.92 -10.39
N TRP A 368 22.53 9.00 -10.01
CA TRP A 368 23.80 8.95 -9.30
C TRP A 368 23.67 8.44 -7.86
N GLU A 369 22.59 8.83 -7.17
CA GLU A 369 22.28 8.30 -5.84
C GLU A 369 21.99 6.79 -5.93
N GLU A 370 21.20 6.36 -6.92
CA GLU A 370 20.88 4.94 -7.16
C GLU A 370 22.14 4.12 -7.48
N PHE A 371 23.02 4.64 -8.31
CA PHE A 371 24.30 4.00 -8.60
C PHE A 371 25.15 3.87 -7.33
N GLY A 372 25.24 4.95 -6.53
CA GLY A 372 25.94 4.94 -5.24
C GLY A 372 25.35 3.96 -4.23
N ILE A 373 24.03 3.77 -4.22
CA ILE A 373 23.33 2.76 -3.41
C ILE A 373 23.69 1.36 -3.94
N GLY A 374 23.59 1.16 -5.26
CA GLY A 374 23.90 -0.13 -5.90
C GLY A 374 25.31 -0.66 -5.56
N LEU A 375 26.32 0.22 -5.54
CA LEU A 375 27.70 -0.13 -5.16
C LEU A 375 27.82 -0.55 -3.67
N ARG A 376 26.88 -0.20 -2.83
CA ARG A 376 26.83 -0.56 -1.40
C ARG A 376 26.03 -1.83 -1.11
N THR A 377 25.43 -2.42 -2.15
CA THR A 377 24.74 -3.71 -2.09
C THR A 377 25.66 -4.85 -2.53
N PRO A 378 25.30 -6.13 -2.34
CA PRO A 378 26.03 -7.27 -2.88
C PRO A 378 25.99 -7.30 -4.42
N VAL A 379 26.92 -6.58 -5.06
CA VAL A 379 26.93 -6.33 -6.52
C VAL A 379 26.89 -7.63 -7.34
N GLY A 380 27.70 -8.64 -7.01
CA GLY A 380 27.75 -9.90 -7.75
C GLY A 380 26.41 -10.64 -7.82
N PRO A 381 25.76 -10.97 -6.69
CA PRO A 381 24.44 -11.57 -6.65
C PRO A 381 23.37 -10.74 -7.35
N MET A 382 23.38 -9.41 -7.18
CA MET A 382 22.41 -8.50 -7.82
C MET A 382 22.59 -8.47 -9.34
N LEU A 383 23.83 -8.36 -9.83
CA LEU A 383 24.15 -8.38 -11.25
C LEU A 383 23.75 -9.72 -11.90
N ARG A 384 24.09 -10.85 -11.26
CA ARG A 384 23.66 -12.17 -11.74
C ARG A 384 22.13 -12.25 -11.86
N THR A 385 21.41 -11.71 -10.90
CA THR A 385 19.94 -11.69 -10.91
C THR A 385 19.40 -10.78 -12.00
N ALA A 386 20.00 -9.60 -12.21
CA ALA A 386 19.61 -8.68 -13.27
C ALA A 386 19.79 -9.28 -14.67
N LEU A 387 20.89 -10.05 -14.89
CA LEU A 387 21.16 -10.72 -16.15
C LEU A 387 20.21 -11.92 -16.40
N GLU A 388 19.74 -12.59 -15.35
CA GLU A 388 18.79 -13.72 -15.45
C GLU A 388 17.36 -13.27 -15.79
N LEU A 389 16.91 -12.15 -15.20
CA LEU A 389 15.52 -11.72 -15.27
C LEU A 389 14.93 -11.65 -16.69
N PRO A 390 15.61 -11.11 -17.71
CA PRO A 390 15.04 -11.03 -19.07
C PRO A 390 14.70 -12.39 -19.68
N PHE A 391 15.38 -13.45 -19.27
CA PHE A 391 15.20 -14.82 -19.80
C PHE A 391 14.13 -15.63 -19.06
N LEU A 392 13.60 -15.10 -17.96
CA LEU A 392 12.54 -15.77 -17.22
C LEU A 392 11.18 -15.47 -17.86
N SER A 393 10.42 -16.53 -18.13
CA SER A 393 9.03 -16.39 -18.57
C SER A 393 8.15 -15.86 -17.43
N ARG A 394 7.17 -15.02 -17.77
CA ARG A 394 6.13 -14.57 -16.85
C ARG A 394 5.09 -15.68 -16.68
N ARG A 395 4.67 -15.91 -15.45
CA ARG A 395 3.66 -16.92 -15.10
C ARG A 395 2.44 -16.23 -14.54
N THR A 396 1.27 -16.76 -14.80
CA THR A 396 0.03 -16.44 -14.09
C THR A 396 -0.08 -17.39 -12.90
N THR A 397 -0.35 -16.88 -11.71
CA THR A 397 -0.83 -17.72 -10.61
C THR A 397 -2.16 -18.29 -11.03
N GLY A 398 -2.22 -19.61 -11.28
CA GLY A 398 -3.49 -20.33 -11.46
C GLY A 398 -4.37 -20.06 -10.24
N ARG A 399 -5.69 -20.01 -10.43
CA ARG A 399 -6.64 -20.09 -9.32
C ARG A 399 -6.20 -21.26 -8.43
N SER A 400 -5.82 -20.99 -7.20
CA SER A 400 -5.90 -21.99 -6.16
C SER A 400 -7.36 -22.40 -6.12
N GLU A 401 -7.62 -23.67 -6.42
CA GLU A 401 -8.93 -24.27 -6.23
C GLU A 401 -9.41 -23.90 -4.83
N GLU A 402 -10.62 -23.39 -4.77
CA GLU A 402 -11.35 -23.14 -3.54
C GLU A 402 -11.20 -24.35 -2.63
N SER A 403 -10.63 -24.13 -1.46
CA SER A 403 -10.75 -25.09 -0.37
C SER A 403 -12.22 -25.12 0.01
N PRO A 404 -12.90 -26.27 -0.03
CA PRO A 404 -14.30 -26.33 0.35
C PRO A 404 -14.42 -26.16 1.86
N ARG A 405 -15.29 -25.22 2.28
CA ARG A 405 -16.01 -25.01 3.56
C ARG A 405 -15.20 -24.97 4.87
#